data_5bffba5b3484c0bb49918cf982a29c5b
#
_entry.id   5bffba5b3484c0bb49918cf982a29c5b
#
_cell.length_a   1.000
_cell.length_b   1.000
_cell.length_c   1.000
_cell.angle_alpha   90.00
_cell.angle_beta   90.00
_cell.angle_gamma   90.00
#
_symmetry.space_group_name_H-M   'P 1'
#
loop_
_entity.id
_entity.type
_entity.pdbx_description
1 polymer ?
#
loop_
_entity_poly.entity_id
_entity_poly.type
_entity_poly.pdbx_seq_one_letter_code
_entity_poly.pdbx_strand_id
1 'polypeptide(L)'
;MLDVERLRGFRVPEAQDVCDPRSAILYALGVGAGLGAIDERHLVFERDQAVLPTMALVLGTPGFWPMAPELGWDWPRILHGEQTLKLFRPLELGQLVNGRIEIVGLADKGVGKPALVRAKRVITTPTDRLIAEMEEVWVLRGAGGFGGPRDLDGPSPVVMPGQIGPHRRNGLPHPLQHFSAMARSVEMSMCSALIAATTLPWDYADDGRPR
;
A
#
# COMPACT_ATOMS: atom_id res chain seq x y z
N MET A 1 -19.29 -1.58 15.12
CA MET A 1 -19.92 -0.63 14.18
C MET A 1 -18.96 0.54 14.00
N LEU A 2 -18.76 1.00 12.77
CA LEU A 2 -17.90 2.14 12.45
C LEU A 2 -18.49 3.44 13.04
N ASP A 3 -17.66 4.20 13.74
CA ASP A 3 -18.00 5.55 14.20
C ASP A 3 -17.69 6.57 13.09
N VAL A 4 -18.73 6.95 12.36
CA VAL A 4 -18.60 7.83 11.17
C VAL A 4 -18.25 9.26 11.58
N GLU A 5 -18.76 9.78 12.70
CA GLU A 5 -18.46 11.13 13.16
C GLU A 5 -17.00 11.26 13.60
N ARG A 6 -16.49 10.25 14.30
CA ARG A 6 -15.08 10.16 14.67
C ARG A 6 -14.19 10.14 13.42
N LEU A 7 -14.58 9.37 12.41
CA LEU A 7 -13.84 9.27 11.16
C LEU A 7 -13.84 10.58 10.37
N ARG A 8 -14.95 11.30 10.35
CA ARG A 8 -15.05 12.64 9.71
C ARG A 8 -14.13 13.67 10.34
N GLY A 9 -13.94 13.58 11.66
CA GLY A 9 -13.02 14.44 12.41
C GLY A 9 -11.55 14.07 12.27
N PHE A 10 -11.26 12.86 11.84
CA PHE A 10 -9.88 12.36 11.74
C PHE A 10 -9.18 12.92 10.48
N ARG A 11 -7.93 13.30 10.66
CA ARG A 11 -7.03 13.67 9.57
C ARG A 11 -5.79 12.80 9.65
N VAL A 12 -5.51 12.08 8.56
CA VAL A 12 -4.25 11.33 8.44
C VAL A 12 -3.11 12.35 8.40
N PRO A 13 -2.08 12.22 9.25
CA PRO A 13 -0.92 13.12 9.20
C PRO A 13 -0.26 13.09 7.82
N GLU A 14 0.15 14.26 7.35
CA GLU A 14 0.98 14.35 6.15
C GLU A 14 2.35 13.72 6.44
N ALA A 15 2.97 13.11 5.43
CA ALA A 15 4.27 12.50 5.55
C ALA A 15 5.20 13.03 4.46
N GLN A 16 6.48 13.11 4.81
CA GLN A 16 7.54 13.47 3.90
C GLN A 16 8.58 12.37 3.88
N ASP A 17 8.97 11.94 2.68
CA ASP A 17 9.95 10.88 2.48
C ASP A 17 10.97 11.26 1.41
N VAL A 18 12.09 10.57 1.41
CA VAL A 18 13.09 10.64 0.34
C VAL A 18 13.11 9.30 -0.39
N CYS A 19 13.08 9.34 -1.72
CA CYS A 19 13.33 8.16 -2.55
C CYS A 19 14.82 7.77 -2.46
N ASP A 20 15.22 7.23 -1.30
CA ASP A 20 16.61 6.91 -0.97
C ASP A 20 17.12 5.73 -1.80
N PRO A 21 18.36 5.78 -2.34
CA PRO A 21 18.94 4.72 -3.15
C PRO A 21 18.96 3.34 -2.49
N ARG A 22 19.31 3.27 -1.20
CA ARG A 22 19.33 1.99 -0.46
C ARG A 22 17.94 1.42 -0.28
N SER A 23 16.99 2.27 0.09
CA SER A 23 15.57 1.90 0.24
C SER A 23 14.99 1.42 -1.07
N ALA A 24 15.37 2.02 -2.20
CA ALA A 24 14.96 1.58 -3.53
C ALA A 24 15.47 0.18 -3.87
N ILE A 25 16.74 -0.13 -3.56
CA ILE A 25 17.32 -1.47 -3.72
C ILE A 25 16.60 -2.48 -2.80
N LEU A 26 16.43 -2.14 -1.52
CA LEU A 26 15.75 -3.02 -0.55
C LEU A 26 14.31 -3.31 -0.98
N TYR A 27 13.59 -2.30 -1.46
CA TYR A 27 12.26 -2.47 -2.01
C TYR A 27 12.26 -3.41 -3.22
N ALA A 28 13.17 -3.17 -4.17
CA ALA A 28 13.29 -3.99 -5.39
C ALA A 28 13.58 -5.46 -5.05
N LEU A 29 14.55 -5.72 -4.16
CA LEU A 29 14.86 -7.06 -3.65
C LEU A 29 13.64 -7.69 -2.94
N GLY A 30 12.93 -6.90 -2.12
CA GLY A 30 11.75 -7.34 -1.37
C GLY A 30 10.60 -7.80 -2.27
N VAL A 31 10.45 -7.22 -3.47
CA VAL A 31 9.46 -7.65 -4.47
C VAL A 31 10.00 -8.66 -5.48
N GLY A 32 11.24 -9.13 -5.30
CA GLY A 32 11.82 -10.21 -6.07
C GLY A 32 12.61 -9.79 -7.30
N ALA A 33 12.97 -8.51 -7.43
CA ALA A 33 13.88 -8.07 -8.50
C ALA A 33 15.26 -8.76 -8.36
N GLY A 34 15.88 -9.05 -9.48
CA GLY A 34 17.19 -9.71 -9.53
C GLY A 34 17.16 -11.22 -9.34
N LEU A 35 16.00 -11.83 -9.05
CA LEU A 35 15.86 -13.27 -8.85
C LEU A 35 15.49 -14.05 -10.14
N GLY A 36 15.21 -13.32 -11.21
CA GLY A 36 14.76 -13.88 -12.49
C GLY A 36 15.90 -14.06 -13.49
N ALA A 37 15.54 -14.64 -14.66
CA ALA A 37 16.43 -14.74 -15.81
C ALA A 37 16.61 -13.41 -16.58
N ILE A 38 15.82 -12.40 -16.24
CA ILE A 38 15.89 -11.05 -16.85
C ILE A 38 16.96 -10.26 -16.12
N ASP A 39 17.75 -9.49 -16.87
CA ASP A 39 18.76 -8.59 -16.28
C ASP A 39 18.09 -7.39 -15.63
N GLU A 40 17.93 -7.45 -14.31
CA GLU A 40 17.35 -6.41 -13.46
C GLU A 40 18.40 -5.73 -12.55
N ARG A 41 19.70 -5.84 -12.92
CA ARG A 41 20.80 -5.26 -12.11
C ARG A 41 20.61 -3.78 -11.85
N HIS A 42 20.05 -3.03 -12.79
CA HIS A 42 19.75 -1.61 -12.61
C HIS A 42 18.74 -1.31 -11.50
N LEU A 43 18.04 -2.30 -10.97
CA LEU A 43 17.12 -2.15 -9.83
C LEU A 43 17.76 -2.51 -8.49
N VAL A 44 18.81 -3.35 -8.52
CA VAL A 44 19.39 -3.94 -7.30
C VAL A 44 20.89 -3.65 -7.12
N PHE A 45 21.44 -2.79 -7.95
CA PHE A 45 22.83 -2.41 -7.90
C PHE A 45 22.97 -0.88 -8.07
N GLU A 46 23.95 -0.27 -7.43
CA GLU A 46 24.07 1.20 -7.30
C GLU A 46 24.46 1.90 -8.61
N ARG A 47 25.09 1.16 -9.54
CA ARG A 47 25.49 1.75 -10.83
C ARG A 47 24.29 1.81 -11.77
N ASP A 48 24.01 3.00 -12.29
CA ASP A 48 22.88 3.27 -13.20
C ASP A 48 21.53 2.84 -12.61
N GLN A 49 21.40 3.00 -11.28
CA GLN A 49 20.25 2.56 -10.52
C GLN A 49 18.97 3.23 -10.98
N ALA A 50 17.94 2.42 -11.21
CA ALA A 50 16.57 2.87 -11.45
C ALA A 50 15.66 2.56 -10.26
N VAL A 51 14.51 3.23 -10.21
CA VAL A 51 13.50 3.03 -9.17
C VAL A 51 12.32 2.29 -9.76
N LEU A 52 11.85 1.25 -9.06
CA LEU A 52 10.61 0.59 -9.44
C LEU A 52 9.42 1.54 -9.28
N PRO A 53 8.54 1.67 -10.28
CA PRO A 53 7.35 2.53 -10.19
C PRO A 53 6.48 2.26 -8.96
N THR A 54 6.38 0.99 -8.57
CA THR A 54 5.59 0.55 -7.42
C THR A 54 6.18 0.97 -6.08
N MET A 55 7.42 1.47 -6.02
CA MET A 55 7.97 2.05 -4.80
C MET A 55 7.14 3.26 -4.30
N ALA A 56 6.39 3.92 -5.18
CA ALA A 56 5.42 4.94 -4.78
C ALA A 56 4.42 4.44 -3.71
N LEU A 57 4.13 3.13 -3.67
CA LEU A 57 3.22 2.55 -2.69
C LEU A 57 3.72 2.64 -1.25
N VAL A 58 5.02 2.82 -1.04
CA VAL A 58 5.64 2.88 0.29
C VAL A 58 6.19 4.26 0.66
N LEU A 59 6.09 5.23 -0.24
CA LEU A 59 6.54 6.60 0.00
C LEU A 59 5.38 7.52 0.38
N GLY A 60 5.68 8.58 1.12
CA GLY A 60 4.70 9.61 1.51
C GLY A 60 3.57 9.05 2.37
N THR A 61 3.87 8.13 3.27
CA THR A 61 2.90 7.55 4.21
C THR A 61 3.39 7.68 5.65
N PRO A 62 2.51 8.04 6.60
CA PRO A 62 2.86 8.07 8.02
C PRO A 62 2.92 6.66 8.65
N GLY A 63 3.13 5.62 7.85
CA GLY A 63 3.02 4.22 8.26
C GLY A 63 1.60 3.68 8.17
N PHE A 64 1.27 2.70 9.03
CA PHE A 64 -0.05 2.06 9.03
C PHE A 64 -1.08 2.91 9.79
N TRP A 65 -1.50 4.01 9.18
CA TRP A 65 -2.45 4.97 9.76
C TRP A 65 -3.78 4.37 10.27
N PRO A 66 -4.30 3.21 9.76
CA PRO A 66 -5.50 2.58 10.31
C PRO A 66 -5.37 2.14 11.77
N MET A 67 -4.15 2.07 12.32
CA MET A 67 -3.91 1.79 13.73
C MET A 67 -3.99 3.03 14.64
N ALA A 68 -4.25 4.21 14.09
CA ALA A 68 -4.32 5.44 14.87
C ALA A 68 -5.35 5.28 16.02
N PRO A 69 -4.94 5.52 17.29
CA PRO A 69 -5.83 5.35 18.45
C PRO A 69 -7.11 6.18 18.37
N GLU A 70 -7.02 7.33 17.68
CA GLU A 70 -8.11 8.25 17.44
C GLU A 70 -9.25 7.61 16.64
N LEU A 71 -8.95 6.63 15.79
CA LEU A 71 -9.96 5.90 15.02
C LEU A 71 -10.72 4.88 15.88
N GLY A 72 -10.07 4.29 16.89
CA GLY A 72 -10.65 3.27 17.73
C GLY A 72 -11.01 1.99 16.96
N TRP A 73 -10.32 1.72 15.87
CA TRP A 73 -10.55 0.54 15.03
C TRP A 73 -9.91 -0.70 15.65
N ASP A 74 -10.56 -1.84 15.45
CA ASP A 74 -10.01 -3.16 15.77
C ASP A 74 -9.02 -3.56 14.65
N TRP A 75 -7.81 -3.00 14.71
CA TRP A 75 -6.84 -3.10 13.63
C TRP A 75 -6.45 -4.55 13.26
N PRO A 76 -6.38 -5.56 14.18
CA PRO A 76 -6.17 -6.95 13.80
C PRO A 76 -7.24 -7.53 12.88
N ARG A 77 -8.40 -6.88 12.81
CA ARG A 77 -9.53 -7.28 11.96
C ARG A 77 -9.66 -6.45 10.69
N ILE A 78 -8.70 -5.57 10.42
CA ILE A 78 -8.64 -4.80 9.19
C ILE A 78 -7.91 -5.63 8.13
N LEU A 79 -8.47 -5.65 6.92
CA LEU A 79 -7.83 -6.21 5.75
C LEU A 79 -7.64 -5.11 4.73
N HIS A 80 -6.54 -5.18 4.02
CA HIS A 80 -6.37 -4.40 2.79
C HIS A 80 -7.14 -5.11 1.67
N GLY A 81 -8.11 -4.44 1.08
CA GLY A 81 -9.00 -5.01 0.08
C GLY A 81 -8.53 -4.74 -1.35
N GLU A 82 -8.23 -3.48 -1.65
CA GLU A 82 -7.87 -3.04 -3.00
C GLU A 82 -6.75 -2.02 -2.93
N GLN A 83 -5.91 -1.99 -3.98
CA GLN A 83 -4.88 -0.98 -4.16
C GLN A 83 -4.81 -0.60 -5.63
N THR A 84 -4.86 0.70 -5.92
CA THR A 84 -4.56 1.24 -7.25
C THR A 84 -3.35 2.16 -7.18
N LEU A 85 -2.62 2.26 -8.29
CA LEU A 85 -1.52 3.20 -8.45
C LEU A 85 -1.59 3.80 -9.84
N LYS A 86 -1.58 5.13 -9.89
CA LYS A 86 -1.41 5.90 -11.12
C LYS A 86 -0.18 6.79 -10.99
N LEU A 87 0.85 6.48 -11.77
CA LEU A 87 2.08 7.25 -11.82
C LEU A 87 2.00 8.27 -12.97
N PHE A 88 2.24 9.53 -12.68
CA PHE A 88 2.25 10.64 -13.65
C PHE A 88 3.66 11.02 -14.05
N ARG A 89 4.65 10.71 -13.20
CA ARG A 89 6.07 10.98 -13.40
C ARG A 89 6.89 9.84 -12.80
N PRO A 90 8.04 9.50 -13.38
CA PRO A 90 8.95 8.56 -12.73
C PRO A 90 9.42 9.12 -11.38
N LEU A 91 9.67 8.20 -10.44
CA LEU A 91 10.37 8.51 -9.20
C LEU A 91 11.87 8.64 -9.51
N GLU A 92 12.50 9.63 -8.90
CA GLU A 92 13.94 9.88 -9.04
C GLU A 92 14.65 9.59 -7.72
N LEU A 93 15.86 9.01 -7.80
CA LEU A 93 16.69 8.78 -6.61
C LEU A 93 17.07 10.12 -5.94
N GLY A 94 17.02 10.13 -4.61
CA GLY A 94 17.24 11.34 -3.82
C GLY A 94 16.08 12.33 -3.82
N GLN A 95 15.00 12.04 -4.56
CA GLN A 95 13.83 12.91 -4.64
C GLN A 95 13.09 12.97 -3.31
N LEU A 96 12.91 14.19 -2.78
CA LEU A 96 12.02 14.45 -1.67
C LEU A 96 10.58 14.45 -2.16
N VAL A 97 9.70 13.76 -1.44
CA VAL A 97 8.27 13.65 -1.76
C VAL A 97 7.42 13.97 -0.54
N ASN A 98 6.28 14.61 -0.77
CA ASN A 98 5.24 14.84 0.22
C ASN A 98 4.06 13.93 -0.09
N GLY A 99 3.52 13.29 0.95
CA GLY A 99 2.33 12.45 0.83
C GLY A 99 1.20 12.96 1.69
N ARG A 100 0.01 13.00 1.10
CA ARG A 100 -1.25 13.35 1.77
C ARG A 100 -2.27 12.26 1.52
N ILE A 101 -2.95 11.85 2.59
CA ILE A 101 -3.98 10.82 2.56
C ILE A 101 -5.31 11.45 2.97
N GLU A 102 -6.35 11.20 2.17
CA GLU A 102 -7.71 11.64 2.44
C GLU A 102 -8.66 10.43 2.38
N ILE A 103 -9.62 10.38 3.29
CA ILE A 103 -10.68 9.38 3.26
C ILE A 103 -11.76 9.89 2.31
N VAL A 104 -11.96 9.18 1.21
CA VAL A 104 -12.79 9.62 0.08
C VAL A 104 -14.07 8.80 -0.09
N GLY A 105 -14.23 7.69 0.64
CA GLY A 105 -15.44 6.88 0.51
C GLY A 105 -15.66 5.92 1.68
N LEU A 106 -16.94 5.66 1.96
CA LEU A 106 -17.39 4.71 2.98
C LEU A 106 -18.51 3.85 2.40
N ALA A 107 -18.49 2.54 2.72
CA ALA A 107 -19.63 1.68 2.41
C ALA A 107 -19.96 0.77 3.60
N ASP A 108 -21.26 0.53 3.78
CA ASP A 108 -21.84 -0.28 4.85
C ASP A 108 -22.42 -1.58 4.28
N LYS A 109 -21.78 -2.71 4.57
CA LYS A 109 -22.29 -4.01 4.11
C LYS A 109 -23.38 -4.58 5.00
N GLY A 110 -23.76 -3.88 6.07
CA GLY A 110 -24.84 -4.24 7.00
C GLY A 110 -24.34 -4.69 8.38
N VAL A 111 -25.29 -4.84 9.30
CA VAL A 111 -24.99 -5.21 10.69
C VAL A 111 -24.21 -6.53 10.76
N GLY A 112 -23.10 -6.53 11.50
CA GLY A 112 -22.21 -7.68 11.66
C GLY A 112 -21.35 -8.01 10.42
N LYS A 113 -21.57 -7.30 9.30
CA LYS A 113 -20.77 -7.41 8.07
C LYS A 113 -19.66 -6.34 8.05
N PRO A 114 -18.78 -6.36 7.07
CA PRO A 114 -17.73 -5.35 6.99
C PRO A 114 -18.25 -3.93 6.72
N ALA A 115 -17.48 -2.94 7.18
CA ALA A 115 -17.46 -1.61 6.61
C ALA A 115 -16.29 -1.51 5.62
N LEU A 116 -16.45 -0.74 4.54
CA LEU A 116 -15.36 -0.43 3.63
C LEU A 116 -15.00 1.05 3.76
N VAL A 117 -13.70 1.32 3.81
CA VAL A 117 -13.16 2.69 3.86
C VAL A 117 -12.22 2.85 2.68
N ARG A 118 -12.52 3.77 1.76
CA ARG A 118 -11.63 4.13 0.67
C ARG A 118 -10.82 5.35 1.07
N ALA A 119 -9.51 5.24 0.95
CA ALA A 119 -8.59 6.36 1.11
C ALA A 119 -7.84 6.63 -0.19
N LYS A 120 -7.61 7.91 -0.48
CA LYS A 120 -6.81 8.37 -1.60
C LYS A 120 -5.53 8.98 -1.06
N ARG A 121 -4.40 8.53 -1.56
CA ARG A 121 -3.09 9.13 -1.30
C ARG A 121 -2.57 9.81 -2.54
N VAL A 122 -2.07 11.03 -2.37
CA VAL A 122 -1.43 11.84 -3.40
C VAL A 122 0.02 12.07 -3.00
N ILE A 123 0.94 11.82 -3.92
CA ILE A 123 2.36 12.11 -3.75
C ILE A 123 2.73 13.27 -4.68
N THR A 124 3.36 14.28 -4.11
CA THR A 124 3.86 15.47 -4.82
C THR A 124 5.34 15.71 -4.51
N THR A 125 5.98 16.55 -5.33
CA THR A 125 7.26 17.18 -4.96
C THR A 125 7.01 18.27 -3.91
N PRO A 126 8.07 18.80 -3.24
CA PRO A 126 7.94 19.96 -2.35
C PRO A 126 7.36 21.22 -3.03
N THR A 127 7.36 21.28 -4.35
CA THR A 127 6.76 22.38 -5.15
C THR A 127 5.40 21.99 -5.73
N ASP A 128 4.69 21.07 -5.07
CA ASP A 128 3.32 20.60 -5.42
C ASP A 128 3.16 20.00 -6.83
N ARG A 129 4.24 19.54 -7.46
CA ARG A 129 4.13 18.82 -8.73
C ARG A 129 3.71 17.39 -8.48
N LEU A 130 2.59 16.98 -9.05
CA LEU A 130 2.02 15.65 -8.91
C LEU A 130 2.98 14.57 -9.46
N ILE A 131 3.26 13.56 -8.63
CA ILE A 131 4.06 12.38 -8.95
C ILE A 131 3.17 11.17 -9.13
N ALA A 132 2.35 10.86 -8.12
CA ALA A 132 1.48 9.69 -8.14
C ALA A 132 0.17 9.92 -7.39
N GLU A 133 -0.86 9.18 -7.78
CA GLU A 133 -2.10 9.00 -7.05
C GLU A 133 -2.32 7.51 -6.76
N MET A 134 -2.80 7.22 -5.59
CA MET A 134 -3.13 5.87 -5.15
C MET A 134 -4.48 5.89 -4.45
N GLU A 135 -5.25 4.81 -4.63
CA GLU A 135 -6.42 4.54 -3.82
C GLU A 135 -6.27 3.18 -3.15
N GLU A 136 -6.69 3.10 -1.91
CA GLU A 136 -6.69 1.90 -1.11
C GLU A 136 -8.06 1.69 -0.47
N VAL A 137 -8.51 0.45 -0.40
CA VAL A 137 -9.77 0.08 0.26
C VAL A 137 -9.45 -0.78 1.47
N TRP A 138 -9.81 -0.28 2.63
CA TRP A 138 -9.71 -0.98 3.91
C TRP A 138 -11.03 -1.68 4.23
N VAL A 139 -10.95 -2.99 4.53
CA VAL A 139 -12.09 -3.82 4.90
C VAL A 139 -12.09 -4.01 6.41
N LEU A 140 -12.96 -3.30 7.11
CA LEU A 140 -13.10 -3.37 8.56
C LEU A 140 -14.14 -4.45 8.91
N ARG A 141 -13.67 -5.64 9.27
CA ARG A 141 -14.53 -6.80 9.55
C ARG A 141 -15.44 -6.57 10.75
N GLY A 142 -16.73 -6.75 10.55
CA GLY A 142 -17.74 -6.60 11.60
C GLY A 142 -18.08 -5.15 11.98
N ALA A 143 -17.53 -4.15 11.28
CA ALA A 143 -17.74 -2.73 11.56
C ALA A 143 -18.96 -2.12 10.86
N GLY A 144 -19.68 -2.88 10.03
CA GLY A 144 -20.89 -2.42 9.35
C GLY A 144 -22.07 -2.21 10.30
N GLY A 145 -23.16 -1.66 9.76
CA GLY A 145 -24.40 -1.35 10.49
C GLY A 145 -24.54 0.13 10.86
N PHE A 146 -23.71 1.01 10.27
CA PHE A 146 -23.77 2.46 10.55
C PHE A 146 -24.76 3.22 9.64
N GLY A 147 -25.43 2.53 8.67
CA GLY A 147 -26.48 3.12 7.82
C GLY A 147 -25.95 3.92 6.62
N GLY A 148 -24.73 3.66 6.19
CA GLY A 148 -24.14 4.28 5.00
C GLY A 148 -24.56 3.61 3.68
N PRO A 149 -24.04 4.09 2.53
CA PRO A 149 -24.24 3.46 1.23
C PRO A 149 -23.70 2.03 1.22
N ARG A 150 -24.33 1.14 0.43
CA ARG A 150 -23.92 -0.26 0.39
C ARG A 150 -22.62 -0.48 -0.36
N ASP A 151 -22.34 0.36 -1.34
CA ASP A 151 -21.19 0.24 -2.22
C ASP A 151 -20.40 1.54 -2.24
N LEU A 152 -19.10 1.41 -2.52
CA LEU A 152 -18.24 2.58 -2.73
C LEU A 152 -18.52 3.14 -4.13
N ASP A 153 -18.66 4.46 -4.22
CA ASP A 153 -18.68 5.14 -5.50
C ASP A 153 -17.32 5.02 -6.19
N GLY A 154 -17.29 4.79 -7.47
CA GLY A 154 -16.05 4.71 -8.24
C GLY A 154 -16.11 3.70 -9.39
N PRO A 155 -15.04 3.60 -10.18
CA PRO A 155 -14.99 2.66 -11.28
C PRO A 155 -15.15 1.24 -10.77
N SER A 156 -15.92 0.44 -11.51
CA SER A 156 -16.03 -1.00 -11.25
C SER A 156 -14.63 -1.65 -11.30
N PRO A 157 -14.38 -2.68 -10.48
CA PRO A 157 -13.12 -3.42 -10.56
C PRO A 157 -12.87 -3.89 -11.98
N VAL A 158 -11.61 -3.78 -12.42
CA VAL A 158 -11.22 -4.31 -13.73
C VAL A 158 -11.49 -5.80 -13.74
N VAL A 159 -12.44 -6.23 -14.55
CA VAL A 159 -12.69 -7.65 -14.76
C VAL A 159 -11.48 -8.21 -15.52
N MET A 160 -10.71 -9.05 -14.86
CA MET A 160 -9.61 -9.77 -15.51
C MET A 160 -10.19 -10.61 -16.66
N PRO A 161 -9.61 -10.52 -17.88
CA PRO A 161 -10.03 -11.39 -18.96
C PRO A 161 -9.88 -12.85 -18.52
N GLY A 162 -10.98 -13.60 -18.54
CA GLY A 162 -10.95 -15.02 -18.19
C GLY A 162 -10.12 -15.79 -19.21
N GLN A 163 -8.94 -16.08 -18.89
CA GLN A 163 -7.93 -17.04 -19.29
C GLN A 163 -6.55 -16.40 -19.23
N ILE A 164 -5.95 -16.47 -18.06
CA ILE A 164 -4.49 -16.49 -17.99
C ILE A 164 -4.09 -17.85 -18.56
N GLY A 165 -3.49 -17.86 -19.74
CA GLY A 165 -2.97 -19.09 -20.37
C GLY A 165 -2.07 -19.86 -19.41
N PRO A 166 -1.79 -21.16 -19.68
CA PRO A 166 -1.02 -21.99 -18.77
C PRO A 166 0.32 -21.31 -18.45
N HIS A 167 0.51 -20.95 -17.20
CA HIS A 167 1.76 -20.38 -16.71
C HIS A 167 2.88 -21.38 -17.03
N ARG A 168 3.83 -21.03 -17.90
CA ARG A 168 5.11 -21.69 -17.92
C ARG A 168 5.69 -21.58 -16.51
N ARG A 169 5.79 -22.71 -15.82
CA ARG A 169 6.51 -22.80 -14.55
C ARG A 169 7.99 -22.56 -14.88
N ASN A 170 8.43 -21.32 -14.72
CA ASN A 170 9.86 -21.05 -14.69
C ASN A 170 10.38 -21.78 -13.47
N GLY A 171 11.38 -22.65 -13.61
CA GLY A 171 11.86 -23.58 -12.61
C GLY A 171 12.45 -22.97 -11.32
N LEU A 172 11.76 -21.98 -10.76
CA LEU A 172 12.10 -21.36 -9.48
C LEU A 172 11.76 -22.31 -8.32
N PRO A 173 12.59 -22.36 -7.27
CA PRO A 173 12.29 -23.11 -6.05
C PRO A 173 10.93 -22.75 -5.46
N HIS A 174 10.25 -23.71 -4.83
CA HIS A 174 8.90 -23.61 -4.31
C HIS A 174 8.59 -22.34 -3.49
N PRO A 175 9.48 -21.80 -2.61
CA PRO A 175 9.24 -20.55 -1.89
C PRO A 175 9.15 -19.33 -2.81
N LEU A 176 9.96 -19.31 -3.88
CA LEU A 176 10.00 -18.21 -4.84
C LEU A 176 8.86 -18.28 -5.88
N GLN A 177 8.29 -19.47 -6.13
CA GLN A 177 7.11 -19.63 -6.96
C GLN A 177 5.86 -19.00 -6.32
N HIS A 178 5.73 -19.08 -5.01
CA HIS A 178 4.69 -18.34 -4.27
C HIS A 178 4.86 -16.82 -4.41
N PHE A 179 6.09 -16.32 -4.29
CA PHE A 179 6.37 -14.88 -4.43
C PHE A 179 6.08 -14.38 -5.84
N SER A 180 6.44 -15.14 -6.89
CA SER A 180 6.17 -14.73 -8.27
C SER A 180 4.69 -14.85 -8.67
N ALA A 181 3.95 -15.79 -8.09
CA ALA A 181 2.50 -15.89 -8.23
C ALA A 181 1.80 -14.72 -7.50
N MET A 182 2.33 -14.31 -6.36
CA MET A 182 1.89 -13.14 -5.62
C MET A 182 2.18 -11.83 -6.35
N ALA A 183 3.34 -11.67 -6.98
CA ALA A 183 3.68 -10.49 -7.78
C ALA A 183 2.86 -10.38 -9.08
N ARG A 184 2.21 -11.44 -9.52
CA ARG A 184 1.34 -11.45 -10.71
C ARG A 184 -0.14 -11.27 -10.41
N SER A 185 -0.57 -11.54 -9.19
CA SER A 185 -1.85 -11.07 -8.67
C SER A 185 -1.60 -9.78 -7.87
N VAL A 186 -1.23 -8.73 -8.57
CA VAL A 186 -0.81 -7.42 -8.03
C VAL A 186 -1.86 -6.78 -7.11
N GLU A 187 -3.06 -7.35 -7.02
CA GLU A 187 -4.15 -6.80 -6.21
C GLU A 187 -4.24 -7.31 -4.78
N MET A 188 -3.62 -8.42 -4.38
CA MET A 188 -3.82 -8.94 -3.02
C MET A 188 -2.57 -9.25 -2.22
N SER A 189 -1.41 -9.33 -2.81
CA SER A 189 -0.24 -9.90 -2.14
C SER A 189 0.84 -8.94 -1.69
N MET A 190 0.92 -7.75 -2.27
CA MET A 190 1.89 -6.74 -1.80
C MET A 190 1.60 -6.27 -0.37
N CYS A 191 0.36 -6.38 0.09
CA CYS A 191 -0.01 -5.95 1.44
C CYS A 191 0.50 -6.84 2.55
N SER A 192 0.54 -8.15 2.37
CA SER A 192 1.07 -9.04 3.41
C SER A 192 2.58 -8.90 3.58
N ALA A 193 3.33 -8.69 2.49
CA ALA A 193 4.76 -8.45 2.55
C ALA A 193 5.09 -7.04 3.07
N LEU A 194 4.29 -6.03 2.71
CA LEU A 194 4.44 -4.66 3.20
C LEU A 194 4.10 -4.55 4.68
N ILE A 195 3.03 -5.20 5.13
CA ILE A 195 2.64 -5.27 6.55
C ILE A 195 3.75 -5.98 7.34
N ALA A 196 4.34 -7.05 6.83
CA ALA A 196 5.45 -7.74 7.51
C ALA A 196 6.71 -6.87 7.61
N ALA A 197 7.00 -6.03 6.63
CA ALA A 197 8.15 -5.12 6.65
C ALA A 197 7.95 -3.90 7.57
N THR A 198 6.69 -3.49 7.78
CA THR A 198 6.36 -2.34 8.65
C THR A 198 5.96 -2.75 10.06
N THR A 199 5.73 -4.04 10.33
CA THR A 199 5.37 -4.58 11.66
C THR A 199 6.52 -5.24 12.39
N LEU A 200 7.78 -4.99 12.03
CA LEU A 200 8.88 -5.27 12.95
C LEU A 200 8.63 -4.42 14.22
N PRO A 201 8.58 -5.05 15.40
CA PRO A 201 8.38 -4.32 16.63
C PRO A 201 9.57 -3.35 16.78
N TRP A 202 9.30 -2.07 16.64
CA TRP A 202 10.17 -1.06 17.18
C TRP A 202 10.01 -1.17 18.69
N ASP A 203 10.99 -1.75 19.36
CA ASP A 203 11.11 -1.65 20.79
C ASP A 203 11.28 -0.18 21.14
N TYR A 204 10.18 0.47 21.47
CA TYR A 204 10.21 1.77 22.12
C TYR A 204 10.64 1.50 23.57
N ALA A 205 11.74 2.09 23.97
CA ALA A 205 12.04 2.21 25.39
C ALA A 205 10.94 3.05 26.06
N ASP A 206 10.67 2.81 27.34
CA ASP A 206 9.63 3.49 28.14
C ASP A 206 9.76 5.04 28.14
N ASP A 207 10.83 5.60 27.57
CA ASP A 207 11.11 7.03 27.43
C ASP A 207 10.79 7.59 26.03
N GLY A 208 10.23 6.79 25.13
CA GLY A 208 9.81 7.22 23.80
C GLY A 208 10.95 7.46 22.80
N ARG A 209 12.17 6.95 23.05
CA ARG A 209 13.31 7.08 22.12
C ARG A 209 13.61 5.76 21.41
N PRO A 210 13.91 5.78 20.11
CA PRO A 210 14.36 4.60 19.39
C PRO A 210 15.74 4.17 19.89
N ARG A 211 15.93 2.87 20.06
CA ARG A 211 17.24 2.27 20.30
C ARG A 211 17.96 1.95 19.00
#